data_6a7e4e999b8a8310eaa08d255cb4a104
#
_entry.id   6a7e4e999b8a8310eaa08d255cb4a104
#
_cell.length_a   1.000
_cell.length_b   1.000
_cell.length_c   1.000
_cell.angle_alpha   90.00
_cell.angle_beta   90.00
_cell.angle_gamma   90.00
#
_symmetry.space_group_name_H-M   'P 1'
#
loop_
_entity.id
_entity.type
_entity.pdbx_description
1 polymer ?
#
loop_
_entity_poly.entity_id
_entity_poly.type
_entity_poly.pdbx_seq_one_letter_code
_entity_poly.pdbx_strand_id
1 'polypeptide(L)'
;MLVNPSRVKSKDMLPRAFQDWDVIFSPEPVDVGHYPGWCNSSKWINVNLLSVSPSLVIVEEHQHNLRVELEKYGIECAMLPMRHSRTLGGCFHCVTLDLIRES
;
A
#
# COMPACT_ATOMS: atom_id res chain seq x y z
N MET A 1 -4.87 -7.72 -6.66
CA MET A 1 -4.21 -6.42 -6.97
C MET A 1 -4.83 -5.31 -6.14
N LEU A 2 -3.98 -4.57 -5.46
CA LEU A 2 -4.40 -3.40 -4.67
C LEU A 2 -4.26 -2.13 -5.52
N VAL A 3 -5.30 -1.33 -5.62
CA VAL A 3 -5.29 -0.11 -6.43
C VAL A 3 -5.76 1.10 -5.63
N ASN A 4 -5.23 2.26 -6.01
CA ASN A 4 -5.64 3.55 -5.47
C ASN A 4 -6.87 4.07 -6.24
N PRO A 5 -8.06 4.16 -5.59
CA PRO A 5 -9.28 4.58 -6.28
C PRO A 5 -9.29 6.05 -6.71
N SER A 6 -8.36 6.87 -6.20
CA SER A 6 -8.22 8.26 -6.68
C SER A 6 -7.57 8.35 -8.05
N ARG A 7 -6.87 7.28 -8.49
CA ARG A 7 -6.20 7.19 -9.80
C ARG A 7 -6.89 6.22 -10.73
N VAL A 8 -7.36 5.08 -10.21
CA VAL A 8 -8.06 4.04 -10.96
C VAL A 8 -9.46 3.93 -10.36
N LYS A 9 -10.44 4.49 -11.03
CA LYS A 9 -11.81 4.59 -10.51
C LYS A 9 -12.65 3.33 -10.74
N SER A 10 -12.27 2.52 -11.72
CA SER A 10 -12.94 1.27 -12.02
C SER A 10 -11.96 0.25 -12.59
N LYS A 11 -12.32 -1.03 -12.51
CA LYS A 11 -11.51 -2.11 -13.06
C LYS A 11 -11.25 -1.95 -14.56
N ASP A 12 -12.19 -1.33 -15.30
CA ASP A 12 -12.08 -1.13 -16.74
C ASP A 12 -10.94 -0.18 -17.14
N MET A 13 -10.46 0.65 -16.20
CA MET A 13 -9.32 1.54 -16.42
C MET A 13 -7.98 0.84 -16.36
N LEU A 14 -7.94 -0.41 -15.91
CA LEU A 14 -6.70 -1.20 -15.82
C LEU A 14 -6.30 -1.71 -17.21
N PRO A 15 -4.98 -1.91 -17.46
CA PRO A 15 -4.52 -2.59 -18.67
C PRO A 15 -5.18 -3.95 -18.80
N ARG A 16 -5.41 -4.38 -20.05
CA ARG A 16 -6.10 -5.65 -20.34
C ARG A 16 -5.44 -6.84 -19.63
N ALA A 17 -4.12 -6.84 -19.48
CA ALA A 17 -3.38 -7.90 -18.81
C ALA A 17 -3.78 -8.11 -17.34
N PHE A 18 -4.37 -7.09 -16.69
CA PHE A 18 -4.75 -7.14 -15.28
C PHE A 18 -6.25 -7.24 -15.05
N GLN A 19 -7.07 -7.25 -16.10
CA GLN A 19 -8.52 -7.25 -15.92
C GLN A 19 -9.08 -8.56 -15.36
N ASP A 20 -8.34 -9.67 -15.50
CA ASP A 20 -8.71 -10.95 -14.91
C ASP A 20 -8.24 -11.11 -13.47
N TRP A 21 -7.47 -10.13 -12.95
CA TRP A 21 -6.99 -10.14 -11.58
C TRP A 21 -8.09 -9.70 -10.60
N ASP A 22 -8.07 -10.26 -9.40
CA ASP A 22 -8.87 -9.73 -8.31
C ASP A 22 -8.37 -8.35 -7.94
N VAL A 23 -9.27 -7.38 -7.90
CA VAL A 23 -8.94 -5.99 -7.62
C VAL A 23 -9.49 -5.59 -6.26
N ILE A 24 -8.58 -5.08 -5.42
CA ILE A 24 -8.93 -4.51 -4.12
C ILE A 24 -8.73 -3.00 -4.23
N PHE A 25 -9.82 -2.23 -4.07
CA PHE A 25 -9.73 -0.78 -4.01
C PHE A 25 -9.33 -0.38 -2.59
N SER A 26 -8.18 0.29 -2.48
CA SER A 26 -7.70 0.73 -1.18
C SER A 26 -8.64 1.75 -0.57
N PRO A 27 -9.01 1.62 0.72
CA PRO A 27 -9.65 2.72 1.44
C PRO A 27 -8.72 3.92 1.53
N GLU A 28 -9.28 5.11 1.78
CA GLU A 28 -8.49 6.32 1.93
C GLU A 28 -7.50 6.16 3.09
N PRO A 29 -6.18 6.40 2.87
CA PRO A 29 -5.20 6.24 3.93
C PRO A 29 -5.33 7.31 5.00
N VAL A 30 -4.93 6.96 6.22
CA VAL A 30 -4.72 7.92 7.29
C VAL A 30 -3.44 8.72 6.98
N ASP A 31 -3.54 10.03 7.04
CA ASP A 31 -2.39 10.90 6.82
C ASP A 31 -1.47 10.86 8.04
N VAL A 32 -0.26 10.33 7.87
CA VAL A 32 0.75 10.29 8.94
C VAL A 32 1.46 11.63 9.13
N GLY A 33 1.16 12.61 8.26
CA GLY A 33 1.82 13.91 8.29
C GLY A 33 3.19 13.90 7.62
N HIS A 34 3.85 15.05 7.66
CA HIS A 34 5.19 15.22 7.12
C HIS A 34 5.90 16.38 7.86
N TYR A 35 7.19 16.42 7.75
CA TYR A 35 7.97 17.53 8.29
C TYR A 35 7.63 18.82 7.51
N PRO A 36 7.40 19.94 8.20
CA PRO A 36 7.04 21.21 7.52
C PRO A 36 8.04 21.57 6.41
N GLY A 37 7.51 21.87 5.21
CA GLY A 37 8.33 22.17 4.04
C GLY A 37 8.96 20.97 3.34
N TRP A 38 8.80 19.77 3.87
CA TRP A 38 9.39 18.53 3.33
C TRP A 38 8.31 17.50 3.05
N CYS A 39 7.55 17.70 2.00
CA CYS A 39 6.52 16.76 1.59
C CYS A 39 6.80 16.29 0.17
N ASN A 40 7.32 15.07 0.00
CA ASN A 40 7.69 14.49 -1.29
C ASN A 40 6.65 13.52 -1.85
N SER A 41 5.59 13.24 -1.10
CA SER A 41 4.51 12.36 -1.57
C SER A 41 3.19 12.68 -0.86
N SER A 42 2.09 12.20 -1.46
CA SER A 42 0.77 12.32 -0.85
C SER A 42 0.58 11.27 0.25
N LYS A 43 -0.54 11.38 0.99
CA LYS A 43 -0.90 10.36 2.00
C LYS A 43 -1.07 8.96 1.41
N TRP A 44 -1.32 8.85 0.12
CA TRP A 44 -1.48 7.56 -0.58
C TRP A 44 -0.20 6.75 -0.65
N ILE A 45 0.96 7.33 -0.32
CA ILE A 45 2.22 6.57 -0.23
C ILE A 45 2.11 5.41 0.76
N ASN A 46 1.22 5.48 1.73
CA ASN A 46 1.02 4.42 2.72
C ASN A 46 0.35 3.15 2.16
N VAL A 47 -0.12 3.19 0.91
CA VAL A 47 -0.51 2.01 0.15
C VAL A 47 0.71 1.24 -0.38
N ASN A 48 1.90 1.83 -0.31
CA ASN A 48 3.17 1.22 -0.68
C ASN A 48 3.62 0.24 0.40
N LEU A 49 2.94 -0.88 0.49
CA LEU A 49 3.18 -1.93 1.46
C LEU A 49 4.22 -2.94 0.94
N LEU A 50 4.77 -3.75 1.83
CA LEU A 50 5.70 -4.82 1.47
C LEU A 50 5.00 -6.18 1.60
N SER A 51 4.93 -6.91 0.50
CA SER A 51 4.44 -8.28 0.50
C SER A 51 5.59 -9.23 0.89
N VAL A 52 5.46 -9.87 2.05
CA VAL A 52 6.45 -10.84 2.54
C VAL A 52 6.17 -12.22 1.94
N SER A 53 4.90 -12.57 1.81
CA SER A 53 4.43 -13.81 1.19
C SER A 53 3.07 -13.56 0.54
N PRO A 54 2.51 -14.53 -0.20
CA PRO A 54 1.18 -14.36 -0.77
C PRO A 54 0.08 -14.07 0.24
N SER A 55 0.30 -14.37 1.53
CA SER A 55 -0.71 -14.19 2.58
C SER A 55 -0.29 -13.25 3.70
N LEU A 56 0.91 -12.65 3.63
CA LEU A 56 1.42 -11.76 4.68
C LEU A 56 2.01 -10.49 4.06
N VAL A 57 1.55 -9.34 4.54
CA VAL A 57 2.05 -8.03 4.13
C VAL A 57 2.43 -7.17 5.34
N ILE A 58 3.37 -6.26 5.14
CA ILE A 58 3.72 -5.24 6.15
C ILE A 58 3.07 -3.92 5.73
N VAL A 59 2.31 -3.34 6.65
CA VAL A 59 1.51 -2.13 6.43
C VAL A 59 1.84 -1.11 7.52
N GLU A 60 1.74 0.16 7.19
CA GLU A 60 1.93 1.23 8.17
C GLU A 60 0.87 1.13 9.27
N GLU A 61 1.27 1.31 10.53
CA GLU A 61 0.46 0.98 11.71
C GLU A 61 -0.83 1.78 11.86
N HIS A 62 -0.93 2.97 11.27
CA HIS A 62 -2.13 3.80 11.33
C HIS A 62 -3.18 3.42 10.27
N GLN A 63 -2.84 2.55 9.34
CA GLN A 63 -3.70 2.18 8.22
C GLN A 63 -4.68 1.05 8.59
N HIS A 64 -5.50 1.26 9.61
CA HIS A 64 -6.45 0.24 10.10
C HIS A 64 -7.51 -0.14 9.07
N ASN A 65 -7.98 0.82 8.28
CA ASN A 65 -8.99 0.54 7.25
C ASN A 65 -8.41 -0.35 6.14
N LEU A 66 -7.15 -0.11 5.75
CA LEU A 66 -6.47 -0.95 4.77
C LEU A 66 -6.28 -2.36 5.32
N ARG A 67 -5.88 -2.49 6.58
CA ARG A 67 -5.76 -3.79 7.26
C ARG A 67 -7.06 -4.57 7.21
N VAL A 68 -8.17 -3.94 7.59
CA VAL A 68 -9.49 -4.58 7.59
C VAL A 68 -9.86 -5.06 6.18
N GLU A 69 -9.61 -4.23 5.17
CA GLU A 69 -9.91 -4.57 3.79
C GLU A 69 -9.07 -5.76 3.29
N LEU A 70 -7.78 -5.79 3.61
CA LEU A 70 -6.91 -6.89 3.21
C LEU A 70 -7.25 -8.19 3.95
N GLU A 71 -7.62 -8.12 5.22
CA GLU A 71 -8.02 -9.30 5.98
C GLU A 71 -9.27 -9.98 5.43
N LYS A 72 -10.17 -9.23 4.79
CA LYS A 72 -11.34 -9.80 4.09
C LYS A 72 -10.95 -10.76 2.96
N TYR A 73 -9.76 -10.59 2.40
CA TYR A 73 -9.23 -11.44 1.33
C TYR A 73 -8.26 -12.50 1.84
N GLY A 74 -8.21 -12.71 3.15
CA GLY A 74 -7.34 -13.72 3.76
C GLY A 74 -5.87 -13.31 3.84
N ILE A 75 -5.57 -12.01 3.76
CA ILE A 75 -4.21 -11.48 3.84
C ILE A 75 -3.96 -10.99 5.26
N GLU A 76 -2.93 -11.56 5.91
CA GLU A 76 -2.50 -11.13 7.24
C GLU A 76 -1.62 -9.88 7.14
N CYS A 77 -1.82 -8.94 8.05
CA CYS A 77 -1.07 -7.68 8.06
C CYS A 77 -0.20 -7.57 9.31
N ALA A 78 1.09 -7.35 9.12
CA ALA A 78 2.00 -6.91 10.17
C ALA A 78 2.02 -5.38 10.16
N MET A 79 1.61 -4.76 11.27
CA MET A 79 1.48 -3.32 11.39
C MET A 79 2.73 -2.73 12.03
N LEU A 80 3.46 -1.91 11.29
CA LEU A 80 4.70 -1.28 11.75
C LEU A 80 4.69 0.24 11.49
N PRO A 81 5.39 1.04 12.31
CA PRO A 81 5.45 2.48 12.10
C PRO A 81 6.31 2.87 10.89
N MET A 82 5.85 3.87 10.14
CA MET A 82 6.62 4.49 9.05
C MET A 82 6.30 5.99 9.03
N ARG A 83 6.92 6.73 9.94
CA ARG A 83 6.55 8.13 10.24
C ARG A 83 6.86 9.10 9.11
N HIS A 84 7.91 8.85 8.35
CA HIS A 84 8.44 9.82 7.38
C HIS A 84 8.17 9.43 5.93
N SER A 85 7.17 8.58 5.68
CA SER A 85 6.83 8.14 4.33
C SER A 85 6.50 9.32 3.40
N ARG A 86 5.71 10.28 3.85
CA ARG A 86 5.40 11.48 3.05
C ARG A 86 6.57 12.43 2.93
N THR A 87 7.34 12.62 3.99
CA THR A 87 8.51 13.49 4.01
C THR A 87 9.57 13.01 3.00
N LEU A 88 9.89 11.72 3.03
CA LEU A 88 10.96 11.13 2.23
C LEU A 88 10.48 10.54 0.90
N GLY A 89 9.18 10.37 0.72
CA GLY A 89 8.62 9.85 -0.52
C GLY A 89 8.74 8.35 -0.69
N GLY A 90 8.77 7.58 0.41
CA GLY A 90 8.83 6.12 0.37
C GLY A 90 8.21 5.46 1.58
N CYS A 91 7.62 4.30 1.40
CA CYS A 91 7.10 3.46 2.47
C CYS A 91 7.80 2.08 2.43
N PHE A 92 7.18 1.03 2.97
CA PHE A 92 7.87 -0.25 3.17
C PHE A 92 8.46 -0.87 1.91
N HIS A 93 7.77 -0.82 0.78
CA HIS A 93 8.31 -1.35 -0.46
C HIS A 93 9.49 -0.53 -0.96
N CYS A 94 9.41 0.80 -0.91
CA CYS A 94 10.46 1.69 -1.43
C CYS A 94 11.74 1.65 -0.62
N VAL A 95 11.68 1.35 0.69
CA VAL A 95 12.87 1.31 1.56
C VAL A 95 13.50 -0.09 1.64
N THR A 96 12.97 -1.05 0.90
CA THR A 96 13.45 -2.43 0.89
C THR A 96 13.96 -2.82 -0.49
N LEU A 97 14.79 -3.84 -0.54
CA LEU A 97 15.35 -4.39 -1.78
C LEU A 97 15.18 -5.91 -1.78
N ASP A 98 14.48 -6.43 -2.77
CA ASP A 98 14.36 -7.87 -2.95
C ASP A 98 15.70 -8.41 -3.48
N LEU A 99 16.31 -9.32 -2.73
CA LEU A 99 17.55 -9.98 -3.15
C LEU A 99 17.26 -11.29 -3.88
N ILE A 100 16.44 -12.15 -3.25
CA ILE A 100 15.98 -13.40 -3.84
C ILE A 100 14.49 -13.53 -3.48
N ARG A 101 13.68 -13.88 -4.47
CA ARG A 101 12.24 -14.03 -4.24
C ARG A 101 11.74 -15.26 -4.98
N GLU A 102 11.14 -16.18 -4.22
CA GLU A 102 10.44 -17.33 -4.79
C GLU A 102 8.99 -16.95 -5.08
N SER A 103 8.55 -17.29 -6.25
CA SER A 103 7.16 -17.05 -6.68
C SER A 103 6.20 -18.17 -6.26
#